data_940aec2e9539211471fba756772d5cff
#
_entry.id   940aec2e9539211471fba756772d5cff
#
_cell.length_a   1.000
_cell.length_b   1.000
_cell.length_c   1.000
_cell.angle_alpha   90.00
_cell.angle_beta   90.00
_cell.angle_gamma   90.00
#
_symmetry.space_group_name_H-M   'P 1'
#
loop_
_entity.id
_entity.type
_entity.pdbx_description
1 polymer ?
#
loop_
_entity_poly.entity_id
_entity_poly.type
_entity_poly.pdbx_seq_one_letter_code
_entity_poly.pdbx_strand_id
1 'polypeptide(L)'
;MSVPPVPDFAVQRLYDSVDLVNRVGDRSRHQLCVMSLVALMAGERHSDRPECACPVITAYAIKLNDALDDATRQRLKPFAPRIMGTRDGYGAERARFIVGRILRDVVPRLLDARGSQPGDLAAMRVAGDEPPRDAAVRLAAILRRAARSGALSRSHCSDLRYLVRAFGRESHELVATAAVVLLANCARLCGDSTAAIWYWNYATDLLDCACDVGISGGRSTADIERMSQHAAARLQVSAVRRQVEGARRRGLAGFFGGAQD
;
A
#
# COMPACT_ATOMS: atom_id res chain seq x y z
N MET A 1 5.11 7.41 19.32
CA MET A 1 4.07 7.66 18.31
C MET A 1 4.08 9.14 18.00
N SER A 2 4.68 9.53 16.87
CA SER A 2 4.67 10.93 16.42
C SER A 2 3.31 11.19 15.79
N VAL A 3 2.55 12.11 16.37
CA VAL A 3 1.29 12.58 15.77
C VAL A 3 1.66 13.27 14.46
N PRO A 4 1.12 12.85 13.29
CA PRO A 4 1.39 13.57 12.06
C PRO A 4 0.93 15.03 12.23
N PRO A 5 1.66 16.01 11.68
CA PRO A 5 1.26 17.41 11.77
C PRO A 5 -0.14 17.56 11.20
N VAL A 6 -0.97 18.40 11.86
CA VAL A 6 -2.32 18.71 11.41
C VAL A 6 -2.25 19.16 9.95
N PRO A 7 -3.00 18.54 9.03
CA PRO A 7 -2.94 18.91 7.62
C PRO A 7 -3.31 20.39 7.46
N ASP A 8 -2.55 21.10 6.65
CA ASP A 8 -2.86 22.46 6.25
C ASP A 8 -4.24 22.51 5.55
N PHE A 9 -4.91 23.63 5.57
CA PHE A 9 -6.33 23.76 5.19
C PHE A 9 -6.63 23.28 3.75
N ALA A 10 -5.71 23.42 2.79
CA ALA A 10 -5.92 22.92 1.43
C ALA A 10 -5.71 21.41 1.32
N VAL A 11 -4.78 20.83 2.08
CA VAL A 11 -4.59 19.38 2.18
C VAL A 11 -5.85 18.72 2.74
N GLN A 12 -6.38 19.25 3.83
CA GLN A 12 -7.61 18.71 4.44
C GLN A 12 -8.78 18.79 3.47
N ARG A 13 -9.00 19.94 2.81
CA ARG A 13 -10.06 20.10 1.79
C ARG A 13 -9.92 19.10 0.64
N LEU A 14 -8.70 18.83 0.18
CA LEU A 14 -8.46 17.81 -0.83
C LEU A 14 -8.87 16.43 -0.32
N TYR A 15 -8.47 16.07 0.91
CA TYR A 15 -8.80 14.77 1.50
C TYR A 15 -10.31 14.61 1.72
N ASP A 16 -11.00 15.67 2.12
CA ASP A 16 -12.46 15.67 2.32
C ASP A 16 -13.22 15.59 0.99
N SER A 17 -12.60 16.05 -0.12
CA SER A 17 -13.20 16.04 -1.46
C SER A 17 -13.01 14.73 -2.22
N VAL A 18 -12.19 13.80 -1.73
CA VAL A 18 -11.84 12.54 -2.40
C VAL A 18 -12.26 11.36 -1.55
N ASP A 19 -12.92 10.38 -2.17
CA ASP A 19 -13.14 9.07 -1.59
C ASP A 19 -12.12 8.07 -2.13
N LEU A 20 -11.36 7.43 -1.22
CA LEU A 20 -10.51 6.32 -1.63
C LEU A 20 -11.37 5.07 -1.84
N VAL A 21 -11.24 4.51 -3.04
CA VAL A 21 -11.93 3.29 -3.46
C VAL A 21 -10.92 2.20 -3.80
N ASN A 22 -11.37 0.95 -3.89
CA ASN A 22 -10.57 -0.12 -4.45
C ASN A 22 -10.35 0.10 -5.95
N ARG A 23 -9.26 -0.44 -6.52
CA ARG A 23 -8.84 -0.24 -7.91
C ARG A 23 -8.57 1.24 -8.22
N VAL A 24 -8.40 1.58 -9.51
CA VAL A 24 -7.97 2.92 -9.96
C VAL A 24 -8.97 4.05 -9.62
N GLY A 25 -10.26 3.73 -9.59
CA GLY A 25 -11.33 4.71 -9.37
C GLY A 25 -11.65 5.58 -10.60
N ASP A 26 -12.44 6.64 -10.37
CA ASP A 26 -12.88 7.60 -11.39
C ASP A 26 -12.66 9.04 -10.87
N ARG A 27 -11.66 9.72 -11.42
CA ARG A 27 -11.31 11.10 -11.04
C ARG A 27 -12.50 12.06 -11.17
N SER A 28 -13.36 11.88 -12.16
CA SER A 28 -14.51 12.76 -12.39
C SER A 28 -15.62 12.59 -11.35
N ARG A 29 -15.59 11.49 -10.60
CA ARG A 29 -16.47 11.20 -9.45
C ARG A 29 -15.78 11.46 -8.11
N HIS A 30 -14.55 11.96 -8.13
CA HIS A 30 -13.69 12.13 -6.95
C HIS A 30 -13.40 10.81 -6.23
N GLN A 31 -13.50 9.68 -6.94
CA GLN A 31 -13.19 8.34 -6.46
C GLN A 31 -11.81 7.93 -6.98
N LEU A 32 -10.85 7.72 -6.10
CA LEU A 32 -9.47 7.41 -6.46
C LEU A 32 -8.97 6.23 -5.62
N CYS A 33 -8.01 5.45 -6.12
CA CYS A 33 -7.16 4.68 -5.19
C CYS A 33 -6.06 5.59 -4.63
N VAL A 34 -5.38 5.16 -3.58
CA VAL A 34 -4.28 5.96 -3.00
C VAL A 34 -3.23 6.35 -4.03
N MET A 35 -2.89 5.46 -4.97
CA MET A 35 -1.89 5.76 -6.01
C MET A 35 -2.42 6.74 -7.07
N SER A 36 -3.72 6.70 -7.39
CA SER A 36 -4.34 7.71 -8.25
C SER A 36 -4.42 9.08 -7.57
N LEU A 37 -4.52 9.13 -6.24
CA LEU A 37 -4.37 10.36 -5.46
C LEU A 37 -2.92 10.87 -5.54
N VAL A 38 -1.91 9.99 -5.43
CA VAL A 38 -0.50 10.34 -5.64
C VAL A 38 -0.29 10.95 -7.03
N ALA A 39 -0.78 10.30 -8.10
CA ALA A 39 -0.69 10.80 -9.45
C ALA A 39 -1.36 12.18 -9.62
N LEU A 40 -2.53 12.37 -8.99
CA LEU A 40 -3.25 13.65 -9.00
C LEU A 40 -2.42 14.75 -8.34
N MET A 41 -1.87 14.51 -7.14
CA MET A 41 -1.05 15.47 -6.40
C MET A 41 0.27 15.78 -7.12
N ALA A 42 0.90 14.76 -7.73
CA ALA A 42 2.11 14.94 -8.53
C ALA A 42 1.88 15.67 -9.87
N GLY A 43 0.64 15.93 -10.24
CA GLY A 43 0.35 16.55 -11.53
C GLY A 43 0.35 15.60 -12.73
N GLU A 44 0.45 14.29 -12.49
CA GLU A 44 0.51 13.25 -13.52
C GLU A 44 -0.88 12.89 -14.09
N ARG A 45 -0.91 12.07 -15.12
CA ARG A 45 -2.14 11.48 -15.65
C ARG A 45 -2.78 10.57 -14.61
N HIS A 46 -4.10 10.36 -14.74
CA HIS A 46 -4.82 9.42 -13.88
C HIS A 46 -4.28 7.99 -14.08
N SER A 47 -3.65 7.46 -13.04
CA SER A 47 -2.99 6.15 -13.05
C SER A 47 -2.85 5.64 -11.63
N ASP A 48 -2.85 4.34 -11.44
CA ASP A 48 -2.46 3.68 -10.20
C ASP A 48 -0.95 3.38 -10.15
N ARG A 49 -0.20 3.74 -11.20
CA ARG A 49 1.25 3.59 -11.30
C ARG A 49 1.92 4.91 -11.69
N PRO A 50 1.93 5.92 -10.79
CA PRO A 50 2.53 7.20 -11.08
C PRO A 50 4.05 7.07 -11.26
N GLU A 51 4.59 7.91 -12.15
CA GLU A 51 6.02 7.90 -12.45
C GLU A 51 6.89 8.41 -11.31
N CYS A 52 6.34 9.24 -10.43
CA CYS A 52 7.06 9.79 -9.27
C CYS A 52 7.24 8.79 -8.13
N ALA A 53 6.60 7.62 -8.16
CA ALA A 53 6.62 6.66 -7.08
C ALA A 53 7.50 5.43 -7.37
N CYS A 54 8.17 4.93 -6.34
CA CYS A 54 8.92 3.67 -6.41
C CYS A 54 7.99 2.50 -6.74
N PRO A 55 8.34 1.60 -7.69
CA PRO A 55 7.51 0.45 -8.04
C PRO A 55 7.18 -0.46 -6.85
N VAL A 56 8.09 -0.62 -5.89
CA VAL A 56 7.88 -1.42 -4.67
C VAL A 56 6.83 -0.78 -3.77
N ILE A 57 6.94 0.55 -3.53
CA ILE A 57 5.94 1.30 -2.76
C ILE A 57 4.59 1.27 -3.48
N THR A 58 4.58 1.45 -4.80
CA THR A 58 3.37 1.37 -5.62
C THR A 58 2.67 0.02 -5.47
N ALA A 59 3.40 -1.09 -5.63
CA ALA A 59 2.85 -2.44 -5.48
C ALA A 59 2.30 -2.69 -4.06
N TYR A 60 3.00 -2.21 -3.03
CA TYR A 60 2.57 -2.29 -1.65
C TYR A 60 1.28 -1.49 -1.42
N ALA A 61 1.27 -0.22 -1.82
CA ALA A 61 0.16 0.70 -1.60
C ALA A 61 -1.11 0.29 -2.35
N ILE A 62 -1.01 -0.17 -3.61
CA ILE A 62 -2.14 -0.73 -4.36
C ILE A 62 -2.74 -1.92 -3.60
N LYS A 63 -1.88 -2.87 -3.20
CA LYS A 63 -2.37 -4.09 -2.56
C LYS A 63 -2.99 -3.80 -1.19
N LEU A 64 -2.43 -2.85 -0.43
CA LEU A 64 -2.98 -2.41 0.85
C LEU A 64 -4.32 -1.69 0.65
N ASN A 65 -4.40 -0.78 -0.31
CA ASN A 65 -5.64 -0.07 -0.68
C ASN A 65 -6.77 -1.06 -1.00
N ASP A 66 -6.47 -2.13 -1.75
CA ASP A 66 -7.47 -3.12 -2.14
C ASP A 66 -7.85 -4.10 -1.02
N ALA A 67 -6.97 -4.29 -0.04
CA ALA A 67 -7.19 -5.21 1.08
C ALA A 67 -8.02 -4.61 2.22
N LEU A 68 -8.00 -3.27 2.38
CA LEU A 68 -8.71 -2.54 3.43
C LEU A 68 -10.19 -2.38 3.10
N ASP A 69 -11.04 -2.35 4.14
CA ASP A 69 -12.43 -1.91 4.04
C ASP A 69 -12.52 -0.41 3.71
N ASP A 70 -13.70 0.05 3.30
CA ASP A 70 -13.89 1.41 2.80
C ASP A 70 -13.56 2.49 3.84
N ALA A 71 -13.89 2.29 5.10
CA ALA A 71 -13.63 3.26 6.16
C ALA A 71 -12.13 3.32 6.51
N THR A 72 -11.49 2.16 6.67
CA THR A 72 -10.06 2.06 6.99
C THR A 72 -9.18 2.54 5.84
N ARG A 73 -9.60 2.33 4.58
CA ARG A 73 -8.91 2.79 3.38
C ARG A 73 -8.71 4.31 3.35
N GLN A 74 -9.67 5.09 3.88
CA GLN A 74 -9.54 6.55 3.93
C GLN A 74 -8.31 7.02 4.72
N ARG A 75 -7.82 6.21 5.66
CA ARG A 75 -6.61 6.47 6.43
C ARG A 75 -5.32 6.45 5.58
N LEU A 76 -5.40 6.00 4.33
CA LEU A 76 -4.25 6.03 3.41
C LEU A 76 -4.03 7.41 2.76
N LYS A 77 -4.99 8.34 2.81
CA LYS A 77 -4.86 9.68 2.21
C LYS A 77 -3.59 10.43 2.63
N PRO A 78 -3.22 10.47 3.93
CA PRO A 78 -2.02 11.16 4.40
C PRO A 78 -0.71 10.59 3.86
N PHE A 79 -0.70 9.37 3.32
CA PHE A 79 0.51 8.76 2.76
C PHE A 79 0.79 9.23 1.32
N ALA A 80 -0.18 9.81 0.61
CA ALA A 80 0.01 10.26 -0.76
C ALA A 80 1.20 11.22 -0.93
N PRO A 81 1.38 12.29 -0.13
CA PRO A 81 2.55 13.16 -0.24
C PRO A 81 3.87 12.46 0.14
N ARG A 82 3.84 11.44 0.99
CA ARG A 82 5.03 10.68 1.39
C ARG A 82 5.50 9.72 0.29
N ILE A 83 4.56 9.17 -0.46
CA ILE A 83 4.83 8.26 -1.59
C ILE A 83 5.44 9.02 -2.77
N MET A 84 5.03 10.27 -2.99
CA MET A 84 5.59 11.10 -4.05
C MET A 84 7.12 11.29 -3.88
N GLY A 85 7.86 11.12 -4.98
CA GLY A 85 9.31 11.30 -5.00
C GLY A 85 10.10 10.09 -4.48
N THR A 86 9.44 8.97 -4.18
CA THR A 86 10.13 7.73 -3.77
C THR A 86 10.80 7.00 -4.95
N ARG A 87 10.67 7.48 -6.20
CA ARG A 87 11.38 6.90 -7.35
C ARG A 87 12.83 7.37 -7.41
N ASP A 88 13.61 6.90 -6.47
CA ASP A 88 14.99 7.34 -6.17
C ASP A 88 16.04 6.22 -6.38
N GLY A 89 15.62 5.08 -6.90
CA GLY A 89 16.50 3.92 -7.14
C GLY A 89 16.59 2.92 -5.98
N TYR A 90 16.04 3.21 -4.79
CA TYR A 90 16.15 2.37 -3.59
C TYR A 90 15.06 1.27 -3.51
N GLY A 91 14.58 0.76 -4.63
CA GLY A 91 13.54 -0.28 -4.66
C GLY A 91 13.99 -1.60 -4.01
N ALA A 92 15.22 -2.02 -4.24
CA ALA A 92 15.78 -3.24 -3.65
C ALA A 92 15.90 -3.15 -2.13
N GLU A 93 16.38 -1.99 -1.63
CA GLU A 93 16.52 -1.70 -0.20
C GLU A 93 15.16 -1.67 0.49
N ARG A 94 14.14 -1.07 -0.15
CA ARG A 94 12.76 -1.09 0.34
C ARG A 94 12.18 -2.48 0.44
N ALA A 95 12.40 -3.32 -0.59
CA ALA A 95 11.97 -4.72 -0.55
C ALA A 95 12.65 -5.49 0.59
N ARG A 96 13.98 -5.31 0.76
CA ARG A 96 14.75 -5.89 1.84
C ARG A 96 14.26 -5.43 3.21
N PHE A 97 14.01 -4.12 3.36
CA PHE A 97 13.46 -3.52 4.57
C PHE A 97 12.10 -4.15 4.93
N ILE A 98 11.17 -4.28 3.97
CA ILE A 98 9.86 -4.88 4.17
C ILE A 98 9.99 -6.32 4.67
N VAL A 99 10.83 -7.14 4.02
CA VAL A 99 11.06 -8.53 4.46
C VAL A 99 11.66 -8.57 5.86
N GLY A 100 12.68 -7.76 6.13
CA GLY A 100 13.33 -7.70 7.44
C GLY A 100 12.35 -7.36 8.56
N ARG A 101 11.44 -6.41 8.32
CA ARG A 101 10.39 -6.02 9.27
C ARG A 101 9.36 -7.16 9.46
N ILE A 102 8.91 -7.82 8.41
CA ILE A 102 8.00 -8.98 8.51
C ILE A 102 8.65 -10.10 9.33
N LEU A 103 9.89 -10.43 9.07
CA LEU A 103 10.60 -11.50 9.78
C LEU A 103 10.86 -11.18 11.24
N ARG A 104 11.09 -9.91 11.58
CA ARG A 104 11.40 -9.46 12.94
C ARG A 104 10.17 -9.29 13.81
N ASP A 105 9.09 -8.75 13.25
CA ASP A 105 7.97 -8.26 14.03
C ASP A 105 6.71 -9.14 13.87
N VAL A 106 6.46 -9.69 12.67
CA VAL A 106 5.23 -10.44 12.37
C VAL A 106 5.42 -11.94 12.63
N VAL A 107 6.50 -12.51 12.13
CA VAL A 107 6.73 -13.96 12.26
C VAL A 107 6.83 -14.42 13.72
N PRO A 108 7.58 -13.73 14.63
CA PRO A 108 7.57 -14.08 16.06
C PRO A 108 6.18 -14.08 16.65
N ARG A 109 5.36 -13.06 16.35
CA ARG A 109 3.98 -12.98 16.83
C ARG A 109 3.12 -14.14 16.37
N LEU A 110 3.32 -14.66 15.15
CA LEU A 110 2.64 -15.84 14.64
C LEU A 110 3.10 -17.14 15.33
N LEU A 111 4.37 -17.19 15.70
CA LEU A 111 5.00 -18.33 16.35
C LEU A 111 4.71 -18.39 17.85
N ASP A 112 4.79 -17.26 18.55
CA ASP A 112 4.54 -17.15 20.00
C ASP A 112 3.12 -17.60 20.37
N ALA A 113 2.16 -17.33 19.52
CA ALA A 113 0.78 -17.78 19.69
C ALA A 113 0.62 -19.33 19.74
N ARG A 114 1.69 -20.10 19.43
CA ARG A 114 1.65 -21.57 19.30
C ARG A 114 2.84 -22.31 19.93
N GLY A 115 3.66 -21.64 20.74
CA GLY A 115 4.71 -22.30 21.54
C GLY A 115 5.93 -22.75 20.73
N SER A 116 6.53 -21.89 19.95
CA SER A 116 7.68 -22.20 19.07
C SER A 116 9.04 -22.17 19.76
N GLN A 117 10.03 -22.85 19.15
CA GLN A 117 11.41 -22.94 19.64
C GLN A 117 12.15 -21.59 19.51
N PRO A 118 12.85 -21.11 20.56
CA PRO A 118 13.58 -19.82 20.53
C PRO A 118 14.66 -19.72 19.44
N GLY A 119 15.28 -20.84 19.06
CA GLY A 119 16.34 -20.85 18.04
C GLY A 119 15.87 -20.51 16.62
N ASP A 120 14.64 -20.85 16.25
CA ASP A 120 14.08 -20.52 14.94
C ASP A 120 13.80 -19.02 14.81
N LEU A 121 13.42 -18.34 15.91
CA LEU A 121 13.21 -16.90 15.96
C LEU A 121 14.51 -16.11 15.78
N ALA A 122 15.60 -16.55 16.45
CA ALA A 122 16.89 -15.91 16.30
C ALA A 122 17.42 -16.02 14.84
N ALA A 123 17.29 -17.19 14.24
CA ALA A 123 17.72 -17.43 12.86
C ALA A 123 16.93 -16.60 11.82
N MET A 124 15.65 -16.30 12.07
CA MET A 124 14.85 -15.45 11.19
C MET A 124 15.26 -13.98 11.25
N ARG A 125 15.67 -13.48 12.41
CA ARG A 125 16.13 -12.09 12.59
C ARG A 125 17.40 -11.78 11.81
N VAL A 126 18.33 -12.73 11.75
CA VAL A 126 19.62 -12.58 11.05
C VAL A 126 19.47 -12.63 9.53
N ALA A 127 18.44 -13.29 9.01
CA ALA A 127 18.23 -13.45 7.58
C ALA A 127 17.98 -12.11 6.83
N GLY A 128 17.65 -11.02 7.53
CA GLY A 128 17.47 -9.69 6.93
C GLY A 128 18.77 -9.04 6.43
N ASP A 129 19.90 -9.44 6.97
CA ASP A 129 21.23 -8.85 6.69
C ASP A 129 22.03 -9.64 5.65
N GLU A 130 21.51 -10.78 5.21
CA GLU A 130 22.17 -11.69 4.26
C GLU A 130 21.80 -11.41 2.78
N PRO A 131 22.58 -11.93 1.82
CA PRO A 131 22.17 -11.95 0.41
C PRO A 131 20.81 -12.61 0.25
N PRO A 132 19.89 -12.04 -0.57
CA PRO A 132 18.50 -12.50 -0.67
C PRO A 132 18.34 -13.99 -0.96
N ARG A 133 19.22 -14.55 -1.79
CA ARG A 133 19.16 -15.98 -2.16
C ARG A 133 19.49 -16.90 -0.98
N ASP A 134 20.54 -16.57 -0.22
CA ASP A 134 21.01 -17.38 0.92
C ASP A 134 20.00 -17.28 2.06
N ALA A 135 19.52 -16.07 2.35
CA ALA A 135 18.44 -15.83 3.29
C ALA A 135 17.19 -16.63 2.93
N ALA A 136 16.78 -16.65 1.65
CA ALA A 136 15.59 -17.38 1.19
C ALA A 136 15.75 -18.91 1.38
N VAL A 137 16.92 -19.48 1.12
CA VAL A 137 17.18 -20.91 1.34
C VAL A 137 17.05 -21.27 2.82
N ARG A 138 17.67 -20.48 3.70
CA ARG A 138 17.60 -20.65 5.16
C ARG A 138 16.17 -20.52 5.68
N LEU A 139 15.48 -19.46 5.30
CA LEU A 139 14.09 -19.22 5.69
C LEU A 139 13.15 -20.32 5.22
N ALA A 140 13.32 -20.82 4.00
CA ALA A 140 12.54 -21.94 3.50
C ALA A 140 12.73 -23.22 4.33
N ALA A 141 13.94 -23.47 4.85
CA ALA A 141 14.21 -24.59 5.73
C ALA A 141 13.50 -24.42 7.10
N ILE A 142 13.56 -23.23 7.69
CA ILE A 142 12.86 -22.90 8.95
C ILE A 142 11.35 -23.05 8.79
N LEU A 143 10.76 -22.48 7.72
CA LEU A 143 9.34 -22.59 7.44
C LEU A 143 8.87 -24.02 7.23
N ARG A 144 9.70 -24.90 6.64
CA ARG A 144 9.40 -26.33 6.52
C ARG A 144 9.33 -27.02 7.91
N ARG A 145 10.24 -26.66 8.82
CA ARG A 145 10.21 -27.20 10.21
C ARG A 145 8.97 -26.70 10.96
N ALA A 146 8.70 -25.38 10.93
CA ALA A 146 7.54 -24.79 11.58
C ALA A 146 6.21 -25.33 11.04
N ALA A 147 6.13 -25.64 9.75
CA ALA A 147 4.96 -26.30 9.16
C ALA A 147 4.77 -27.73 9.66
N ARG A 148 5.87 -28.51 9.79
CA ARG A 148 5.80 -29.89 10.29
C ARG A 148 5.48 -29.99 11.76
N SER A 149 5.97 -29.06 12.57
CA SER A 149 5.66 -29.00 14.01
C SER A 149 4.26 -28.43 14.32
N GLY A 150 3.54 -27.90 13.31
CA GLY A 150 2.26 -27.22 13.51
C GLY A 150 2.39 -25.83 14.14
N ALA A 151 3.60 -25.31 14.29
CA ALA A 151 3.86 -23.98 14.85
C ALA A 151 3.27 -22.84 13.99
N LEU A 152 3.06 -23.07 12.69
CA LEU A 152 2.36 -22.15 11.79
C LEU A 152 1.16 -22.82 11.13
N SER A 153 0.10 -22.06 10.89
CA SER A 153 -1.03 -22.54 10.09
C SER A 153 -0.61 -22.79 8.63
N ARG A 154 -1.33 -23.65 7.92
CA ARG A 154 -1.05 -23.93 6.50
C ARG A 154 -1.11 -22.65 5.65
N SER A 155 -2.07 -21.77 5.94
CA SER A 155 -2.22 -20.48 5.23
C SER A 155 -1.01 -19.59 5.45
N HIS A 156 -0.63 -19.32 6.70
CA HIS A 156 0.56 -18.49 7.01
C HIS A 156 1.85 -19.10 6.45
N CYS A 157 2.00 -20.43 6.47
CA CYS A 157 3.13 -21.09 5.81
C CYS A 157 3.16 -20.85 4.30
N SER A 158 2.00 -20.88 3.63
CA SER A 158 1.89 -20.61 2.20
C SER A 158 2.31 -19.18 1.86
N ASP A 159 1.77 -18.20 2.59
CA ASP A 159 2.06 -16.79 2.38
C ASP A 159 3.53 -16.45 2.65
N LEU A 160 4.09 -16.96 3.75
CA LEU A 160 5.52 -16.79 4.07
C LEU A 160 6.43 -17.45 3.03
N ARG A 161 6.08 -18.64 2.53
CA ARG A 161 6.84 -19.27 1.44
C ARG A 161 6.78 -18.46 0.15
N TYR A 162 5.66 -17.85 -0.14
CA TYR A 162 5.52 -16.97 -1.31
C TYR A 162 6.39 -15.74 -1.17
N LEU A 163 6.36 -15.06 -0.02
CA LEU A 163 7.20 -13.92 0.32
C LEU A 163 8.70 -14.27 0.20
N VAL A 164 9.12 -15.36 0.85
CA VAL A 164 10.53 -15.81 0.83
C VAL A 164 10.99 -16.15 -0.58
N ARG A 165 10.14 -16.79 -1.39
CA ARG A 165 10.45 -17.12 -2.77
C ARG A 165 10.57 -15.87 -3.66
N ALA A 166 9.68 -14.89 -3.48
CA ALA A 166 9.76 -13.59 -4.16
C ALA A 166 11.06 -12.86 -3.78
N PHE A 167 11.42 -12.88 -2.50
CA PHE A 167 12.67 -12.29 -2.00
C PHE A 167 13.91 -12.95 -2.59
N GLY A 168 14.00 -14.26 -2.57
CA GLY A 168 15.14 -15.01 -3.14
C GLY A 168 15.29 -14.87 -4.67
N ARG A 169 14.23 -14.48 -5.37
CA ARG A 169 14.25 -14.18 -6.81
C ARG A 169 14.47 -12.69 -7.10
N GLU A 170 14.66 -11.89 -6.08
CA GLU A 170 14.81 -10.42 -6.17
C GLU A 170 13.64 -9.74 -6.92
N SER A 171 12.45 -10.35 -6.81
CA SER A 171 11.22 -9.81 -7.41
C SER A 171 10.59 -8.79 -6.46
N HIS A 172 11.13 -7.57 -6.43
CA HIS A 172 10.90 -6.56 -5.40
C HIS A 172 9.42 -6.15 -5.26
N GLU A 173 8.70 -5.98 -6.38
CA GLU A 173 7.26 -5.67 -6.34
C GLU A 173 6.43 -6.85 -5.81
N LEU A 174 6.83 -8.09 -6.14
CA LEU A 174 6.16 -9.28 -5.60
C LEU A 174 6.41 -9.43 -4.09
N VAL A 175 7.58 -9.05 -3.60
CA VAL A 175 7.88 -8.97 -2.16
C VAL A 175 6.87 -8.05 -1.47
N ALA A 176 6.69 -6.84 -2.00
CA ALA A 176 5.75 -5.86 -1.45
C ALA A 176 4.30 -6.39 -1.43
N THR A 177 3.85 -6.96 -2.55
CA THR A 177 2.52 -7.57 -2.67
C THR A 177 2.34 -8.74 -1.68
N ALA A 178 3.33 -9.63 -1.58
CA ALA A 178 3.31 -10.80 -0.71
C ALA A 178 3.25 -10.40 0.78
N ALA A 179 3.97 -9.35 1.16
CA ALA A 179 3.94 -8.82 2.52
C ALA A 179 2.53 -8.36 2.92
N VAL A 180 1.84 -7.60 2.06
CA VAL A 180 0.47 -7.15 2.33
C VAL A 180 -0.51 -8.34 2.36
N VAL A 181 -0.37 -9.33 1.46
CA VAL A 181 -1.21 -10.54 1.47
C VAL A 181 -1.06 -11.28 2.80
N LEU A 182 0.16 -11.47 3.27
CA LEU A 182 0.42 -12.09 4.57
C LEU A 182 -0.25 -11.30 5.71
N LEU A 183 -0.06 -9.98 5.78
CA LEU A 183 -0.64 -9.13 6.83
C LEU A 183 -2.18 -9.15 6.81
N ALA A 184 -2.78 -9.07 5.62
CA ALA A 184 -4.21 -9.16 5.44
C ALA A 184 -4.78 -10.52 5.87
N ASN A 185 -4.08 -11.62 5.58
CA ASN A 185 -4.47 -12.95 6.01
C ASN A 185 -4.30 -13.13 7.54
N CYS A 186 -3.23 -12.57 8.12
CA CYS A 186 -3.08 -12.52 9.58
C CYS A 186 -4.25 -11.78 10.23
N ALA A 187 -4.63 -10.62 9.71
CA ALA A 187 -5.76 -9.84 10.23
C ALA A 187 -7.09 -10.60 10.14
N ARG A 188 -7.33 -11.32 9.02
CA ARG A 188 -8.58 -12.07 8.83
C ARG A 188 -8.66 -13.36 9.64
N LEU A 189 -7.52 -14.01 9.92
CA LEU A 189 -7.46 -15.33 10.53
C LEU A 189 -7.20 -15.31 12.04
N CYS A 190 -6.90 -14.14 12.61
CA CYS A 190 -6.56 -14.07 14.04
C CYS A 190 -7.76 -14.27 14.99
N GLY A 191 -9.01 -14.17 14.51
CA GLY A 191 -10.21 -14.38 15.32
C GLY A 191 -10.46 -13.35 16.43
N ASP A 192 -9.57 -12.37 16.60
CA ASP A 192 -9.63 -11.28 17.58
C ASP A 192 -9.54 -9.94 16.88
N SER A 193 -10.51 -9.07 17.14
CA SER A 193 -10.59 -7.74 16.54
C SER A 193 -9.40 -6.85 16.89
N THR A 194 -8.89 -6.94 18.13
CA THR A 194 -7.73 -6.15 18.57
C THR A 194 -6.46 -6.60 17.84
N ALA A 195 -6.27 -7.90 17.68
CA ALA A 195 -5.16 -8.43 16.90
C ALA A 195 -5.29 -8.08 15.42
N ALA A 196 -6.50 -8.09 14.85
CA ALA A 196 -6.75 -7.65 13.47
C ALA A 196 -6.37 -6.17 13.26
N ILE A 197 -6.77 -5.30 14.17
CA ILE A 197 -6.41 -3.87 14.15
C ILE A 197 -4.89 -3.69 14.21
N TRP A 198 -4.18 -4.50 15.01
CA TRP A 198 -2.72 -4.45 15.06
C TRP A 198 -2.10 -4.72 13.69
N TYR A 199 -2.54 -5.76 12.97
CA TYR A 199 -1.99 -6.10 11.65
C TYR A 199 -2.26 -5.00 10.61
N TRP A 200 -3.44 -4.36 10.64
CA TRP A 200 -3.75 -3.25 9.73
C TRP A 200 -2.95 -1.99 10.05
N ASN A 201 -2.80 -1.64 11.33
CA ASN A 201 -1.95 -0.54 11.74
C ASN A 201 -0.49 -0.82 11.36
N TYR A 202 -0.01 -2.03 11.62
CA TYR A 202 1.34 -2.44 11.23
C TYR A 202 1.56 -2.36 9.72
N ALA A 203 0.58 -2.74 8.90
CA ALA A 203 0.68 -2.64 7.45
C ALA A 203 0.78 -1.17 6.97
N THR A 204 0.04 -0.26 7.59
CA THR A 204 0.14 1.18 7.29
C THR A 204 1.45 1.79 7.78
N ASP A 205 1.91 1.44 8.98
CA ASP A 205 3.19 1.90 9.53
C ASP A 205 4.38 1.36 8.70
N LEU A 206 4.28 0.14 8.20
CA LEU A 206 5.31 -0.44 7.33
C LEU A 206 5.41 0.28 5.98
N LEU A 207 4.27 0.71 5.40
CA LEU A 207 4.26 1.57 4.22
C LEU A 207 4.98 2.89 4.50
N ASP A 208 4.66 3.53 5.62
CA ASP A 208 5.25 4.80 6.03
C ASP A 208 6.77 4.68 6.17
N CYS A 209 7.23 3.72 6.99
CA CYS A 209 8.66 3.47 7.19
C CYS A 209 9.37 3.09 5.87
N ALA A 210 8.72 2.37 4.96
CA ALA A 210 9.31 2.03 3.67
C ALA A 210 9.49 3.26 2.76
N CYS A 211 8.66 4.30 2.92
CA CYS A 211 8.87 5.57 2.23
C CYS A 211 10.12 6.30 2.72
N ASP A 212 10.56 6.08 3.97
CA ASP A 212 11.77 6.69 4.54
C ASP A 212 13.06 5.98 4.12
N VAL A 213 12.98 4.79 3.52
CA VAL A 213 14.14 4.11 2.96
C VAL A 213 14.57 4.80 1.67
N GLY A 214 15.81 5.28 1.62
CA GLY A 214 16.37 5.98 0.48
C GLY A 214 16.68 7.45 0.77
N ILE A 215 16.78 8.27 -0.27
CA ILE A 215 17.07 9.70 -0.15
C ILE A 215 15.75 10.44 0.09
N SER A 216 15.35 10.51 1.33
CA SER A 216 14.17 11.29 1.72
C SER A 216 14.53 12.77 1.82
N GLY A 217 14.49 13.46 0.72
CA GLY A 217 14.19 14.89 0.75
C GLY A 217 12.70 15.04 1.09
N GLY A 218 12.35 15.02 2.37
CA GLY A 218 10.97 15.27 2.79
C GLY A 218 10.46 16.55 2.14
N ARG A 219 9.26 16.51 1.52
CA ARG A 219 8.67 17.71 0.94
C ARG A 219 8.32 18.68 2.05
N SER A 220 8.57 19.96 1.83
CA SER A 220 8.15 20.99 2.78
C SER A 220 6.62 21.04 2.88
N THR A 221 6.10 21.47 4.03
CA THR A 221 4.66 21.70 4.22
C THR A 221 4.09 22.62 3.14
N ALA A 222 4.85 23.67 2.75
CA ALA A 222 4.46 24.60 1.70
C ALA A 222 4.37 23.95 0.31
N ASP A 223 5.22 22.97 0.02
CA ASP A 223 5.14 22.21 -1.24
C ASP A 223 3.90 21.31 -1.26
N ILE A 224 3.63 20.61 -0.17
CA ILE A 224 2.45 19.74 -0.03
C ILE A 224 1.17 20.58 -0.18
N GLU A 225 1.12 21.75 0.44
CA GLU A 225 -0.02 22.67 0.36
C GLU A 225 -0.26 23.13 -1.09
N ARG A 226 0.77 23.61 -1.81
CA ARG A 226 0.66 24.01 -3.22
C ARG A 226 0.19 22.84 -4.10
N MET A 227 0.73 21.65 -3.89
CA MET A 227 0.36 20.46 -4.66
C MET A 227 -1.11 20.09 -4.39
N SER A 228 -1.57 20.24 -3.18
CA SER A 228 -2.97 19.96 -2.78
C SER A 228 -3.94 20.96 -3.41
N GLN A 229 -3.57 22.26 -3.50
CA GLN A 229 -4.35 23.27 -4.21
C GLN A 229 -4.48 22.96 -5.69
N HIS A 230 -3.38 22.62 -6.36
CA HIS A 230 -3.39 22.22 -7.77
C HIS A 230 -4.20 20.93 -8.00
N ALA A 231 -4.09 19.96 -7.11
CA ALA A 231 -4.85 18.71 -7.18
C ALA A 231 -6.36 18.97 -7.05
N ALA A 232 -6.78 19.80 -6.10
CA ALA A 232 -8.18 20.19 -5.92
C ALA A 232 -8.75 20.91 -7.16
N ALA A 233 -8.00 21.83 -7.76
CA ALA A 233 -8.39 22.49 -9.00
C ALA A 233 -8.57 21.50 -10.16
N ARG A 234 -7.66 20.53 -10.30
CA ARG A 234 -7.74 19.47 -11.34
C ARG A 234 -8.94 18.54 -11.15
N LEU A 235 -9.33 18.26 -9.91
CA LEU A 235 -10.55 17.50 -9.63
C LEU A 235 -11.80 18.26 -10.10
N GLN A 236 -11.90 19.54 -9.78
CA GLN A 236 -13.03 20.39 -10.19
C GLN A 236 -13.16 20.43 -11.72
N VAL A 237 -12.05 20.65 -12.45
CA VAL A 237 -12.04 20.63 -13.93
C VAL A 237 -12.52 19.28 -14.46
N SER A 238 -12.10 18.16 -13.86
CA SER A 238 -12.53 16.81 -14.28
C SER A 238 -14.03 16.60 -14.06
N ALA A 239 -14.58 17.07 -12.95
CA ALA A 239 -16.00 16.98 -12.64
C ALA A 239 -16.86 17.82 -13.60
N VAL A 240 -16.46 19.06 -13.86
CA VAL A 240 -17.14 19.95 -14.83
C VAL A 240 -17.14 19.34 -16.24
N ARG A 241 -15.99 18.84 -16.70
CA ARG A 241 -15.87 18.20 -18.01
C ARG A 241 -16.85 17.03 -18.15
N ARG A 242 -16.96 16.19 -17.15
CA ARG A 242 -17.91 15.08 -17.13
C ARG A 242 -19.36 15.53 -17.20
N GLN A 243 -19.73 16.60 -16.45
CA GLN A 243 -21.08 17.18 -16.50
C GLN A 243 -21.43 17.67 -17.91
N VAL A 244 -20.50 18.37 -18.57
CA VAL A 244 -20.66 18.87 -19.94
C VAL A 244 -20.79 17.71 -20.94
N GLU A 245 -19.96 16.68 -20.84
CA GLU A 245 -20.05 15.48 -21.70
C GLU A 245 -21.36 14.71 -21.47
N GLY A 246 -21.80 14.59 -20.22
CA GLY A 246 -23.09 13.98 -19.88
C GLY A 246 -24.29 14.78 -20.40
N ALA A 247 -24.23 16.12 -20.36
CA ALA A 247 -25.27 16.97 -20.94
C ALA A 247 -25.32 16.87 -22.49
N ARG A 248 -24.15 16.85 -23.14
CA ARG A 248 -24.05 16.64 -24.61
C ARG A 248 -24.66 15.30 -25.04
N ARG A 249 -24.36 14.19 -24.32
CA ARG A 249 -24.92 12.87 -24.63
C ARG A 249 -26.43 12.84 -24.48
N ARG A 250 -27.01 13.47 -23.46
CA ARG A 250 -28.45 13.57 -23.26
C ARG A 250 -29.12 14.44 -24.32
N GLY A 251 -28.50 15.56 -24.70
CA GLY A 251 -28.97 16.40 -25.80
C GLY A 251 -29.02 15.67 -27.17
N LEU A 252 -27.99 14.87 -27.48
CA LEU A 252 -27.95 14.04 -28.71
C LEU A 252 -28.99 12.91 -28.68
N ALA A 253 -29.23 12.27 -27.51
CA ALA A 253 -30.27 11.23 -27.38
C ALA A 253 -31.70 11.79 -27.60
N GLY A 254 -31.95 13.06 -27.19
CA GLY A 254 -33.23 13.72 -27.48
C GLY A 254 -33.43 14.08 -28.95
N PHE A 255 -32.38 14.21 -29.77
CA PHE A 255 -32.46 14.49 -31.19
C PHE A 255 -32.77 13.25 -32.06
N PHE A 256 -32.37 12.05 -31.60
CA PHE A 256 -32.61 10.79 -32.30
C PHE A 256 -33.87 10.05 -31.85
N GLY A 257 -34.54 10.47 -30.77
CA GLY A 257 -35.76 9.88 -30.24
C GLY A 257 -37.08 10.48 -30.79
N GLY A 258 -37.02 11.51 -31.64
CA GLY A 258 -38.16 12.25 -32.15
C GLY A 258 -38.59 11.96 -33.58
N ALA A 259 -38.14 10.85 -34.18
CA ALA A 259 -38.50 10.49 -35.56
C ALA A 259 -39.11 9.09 -35.64
N GLN A 260 -40.17 8.84 -34.90
CA GLN A 260 -41.13 7.74 -35.12
C GLN A 260 -42.48 8.18 -34.56
N ASP A 261 -43.25 8.87 -35.37
CA ASP A 261 -44.71 8.89 -35.41
C ASP A 261 -45.15 9.12 -36.86
#